data_137b51597f06895b4271f8e0053dd517
#
_entry.id   137b51597f06895b4271f8e0053dd517
#
_cell.length_a   1.000
_cell.length_b   1.000
_cell.length_c   1.000
_cell.angle_alpha   90.00
_cell.angle_beta   90.00
_cell.angle_gamma   90.00
#
_symmetry.space_group_name_H-M   'P 1'
#
loop_
_entity.id
_entity.type
_entity.pdbx_description
1 polymer ?
#
loop_
_entity_poly.entity_id
_entity_poly.type
_entity_poly.pdbx_seq_one_letter_code
_entity_poly.pdbx_strand_id
1 'polypeptide(L)'
;MARSRIMDLDSLRVHFVEGYIQTIVLIEQEGGLLLFDSGCINDVKRIQRYCREKLHCSPSRIKLTAVTHMHPDHAGGAVCLRKRYGIPIAAHKDVD
;
A
#
# COMPACT_ATOMS: atom_id res chain seq x y z
N MET A 1 7.00 11.45 -11.03
CA MET A 1 5.90 11.57 -10.04
C MET A 1 4.82 10.54 -10.34
N ALA A 2 4.35 9.83 -9.33
CA ALA A 2 3.32 8.82 -9.52
C ALA A 2 1.96 9.47 -9.76
N ARG A 3 1.21 8.94 -10.72
CA ARG A 3 -0.17 9.36 -10.93
C ARG A 3 -1.05 8.73 -9.87
N SER A 4 -2.09 9.43 -9.49
CA SER A 4 -3.02 8.91 -8.52
C SER A 4 -4.44 9.35 -8.83
N ARG A 5 -5.40 8.54 -8.39
CA ARG A 5 -6.82 8.85 -8.47
C ARG A 5 -7.44 8.52 -7.13
N ILE A 6 -8.51 9.21 -6.80
CA ILE A 6 -9.21 9.01 -5.52
C ILE A 6 -10.67 8.72 -5.80
N MET A 7 -11.21 7.71 -5.13
CA MET A 7 -12.63 7.39 -5.21
C MET A 7 -13.20 7.40 -3.80
N ASP A 8 -14.24 8.20 -3.60
CA ASP A 8 -14.91 8.27 -2.30
C ASP A 8 -16.12 7.33 -2.28
N LEU A 9 -16.16 6.47 -1.28
CA LEU A 9 -17.25 5.51 -1.07
C LEU A 9 -17.70 5.62 0.38
N ASP A 10 -18.82 6.29 0.62
CA ASP A 10 -19.38 6.45 1.97
C ASP A 10 -18.30 6.77 3.01
N SER A 11 -17.94 5.79 3.86
CA SER A 11 -16.94 5.98 4.91
C SER A 11 -15.53 5.59 4.48
N LEU A 12 -15.34 5.23 3.21
CA LEU A 12 -14.04 4.82 2.68
C LEU A 12 -13.56 5.78 1.62
N ARG A 13 -12.26 5.96 1.55
CA ARG A 13 -11.63 6.67 0.44
C ARG A 13 -10.58 5.76 -0.15
N VAL A 14 -10.73 5.46 -1.44
CA VAL A 14 -9.84 4.55 -2.14
C VAL A 14 -8.87 5.35 -3.00
N HIS A 15 -7.58 5.17 -2.75
CA HIS A 15 -6.52 5.85 -3.50
C HIS A 15 -5.86 4.85 -4.43
N PHE A 16 -5.87 5.17 -5.72
CA PHE A 16 -5.17 4.37 -6.73
C PHE A 16 -3.88 5.09 -7.09
N VAL A 17 -2.76 4.49 -6.75
CA VAL A 17 -1.44 5.09 -6.97
C VAL A 17 -0.72 4.27 -8.03
N GLU A 18 -0.28 4.93 -9.11
CA GLU A 18 0.44 4.26 -10.17
C GLU A 18 1.81 3.82 -9.66
N GLY A 19 2.04 2.51 -9.66
CA GLY A 19 3.31 1.95 -9.25
C GLY A 19 4.22 1.69 -10.44
N TYR A 20 5.35 1.05 -10.17
CA TYR A 20 6.35 0.75 -11.18
C TYR A 20 5.81 -0.23 -12.23
N ILE A 21 5.14 -1.28 -11.77
CA ILE A 21 4.58 -2.29 -12.67
C ILE A 21 3.06 -2.29 -12.64
N GLN A 22 2.48 -2.09 -11.47
CA GLN A 22 1.03 -2.19 -11.28
C GLN A 22 0.50 -1.04 -10.44
N THR A 23 -0.81 -0.92 -10.39
CA THR A 23 -1.48 0.08 -9.55
C THR A 23 -1.49 -0.40 -8.11
N ILE A 24 -1.08 0.49 -7.21
CA ILE A 24 -1.12 0.25 -5.77
C ILE A 24 -2.42 0.85 -5.24
N VAL A 25 -3.10 0.11 -4.38
CA VAL A 25 -4.38 0.56 -3.82
C VAL A 25 -4.23 0.79 -2.33
N LEU A 26 -4.51 2.02 -1.89
CA LEU A 26 -4.56 2.38 -0.48
C LEU A 26 -6.00 2.71 -0.14
N ILE A 27 -6.53 2.10 0.92
CA ILE A 27 -7.87 2.39 1.39
C ILE A 27 -7.77 3.15 2.69
N GLU A 28 -8.29 4.37 2.68
CA GLU A 28 -8.35 5.22 3.84
C GLU A 28 -9.69 5.04 4.54
N GLN A 29 -9.64 4.70 5.82
CA GLN A 29 -10.84 4.51 6.62
C GLN A 29 -10.62 5.09 7.99
N GLU A 30 -11.68 5.16 8.78
CA GLU A 30 -11.55 5.58 10.16
C GLU A 30 -10.61 4.63 10.89
N GLY A 31 -9.57 5.17 11.49
CA GLY A 31 -8.62 4.37 12.25
C GLY A 31 -7.34 4.01 11.51
N GLY A 32 -7.25 4.27 10.22
CA GLY A 32 -5.99 4.02 9.53
C GLY A 32 -6.13 3.69 8.06
N LEU A 33 -5.06 3.12 7.52
CA LEU A 33 -4.96 2.79 6.11
C LEU A 33 -4.82 1.29 5.92
N LEU A 34 -5.35 0.79 4.80
CA LEU A 34 -5.10 -0.57 4.33
C LEU A 34 -4.41 -0.48 2.99
N LEU A 35 -3.40 -1.31 2.79
CA LEU A 35 -2.63 -1.33 1.54
C LEU A 35 -2.86 -2.67 0.84
N PHE A 36 -3.23 -2.62 -0.45
CA PHE A 36 -3.37 -3.83 -1.25
C PHE A 36 -2.25 -3.88 -2.26
N ASP A 37 -1.48 -4.97 -2.25
CA ASP A 37 -0.36 -5.21 -3.14
C ASP A 37 0.59 -4.02 -3.19
N SER A 38 1.58 -4.08 -2.35
CA SER A 38 2.54 -2.98 -2.15
C SER A 38 3.44 -2.72 -3.35
N GLY A 39 3.35 -3.53 -4.40
CA GLY A 39 4.22 -3.40 -5.54
C GLY A 39 5.62 -3.94 -5.28
N CYS A 40 6.56 -3.52 -6.11
CA CYS A 40 7.96 -3.89 -5.97
C CYS A 40 8.62 -3.12 -4.83
N ILE A 41 9.82 -3.53 -4.45
CA ILE A 41 10.58 -2.78 -3.46
C ILE A 41 10.80 -1.32 -3.90
N ASN A 42 10.87 -1.08 -5.22
CA ASN A 42 11.01 0.27 -5.76
C ASN A 42 9.78 1.16 -5.47
N ASP A 43 8.65 0.56 -5.20
CA ASP A 43 7.41 1.29 -4.94
C ASP A 43 7.29 1.79 -3.50
N VAL A 44 8.18 1.35 -2.62
CA VAL A 44 8.16 1.79 -1.22
C VAL A 44 8.29 3.31 -1.12
N LYS A 45 9.19 3.89 -1.90
CA LYS A 45 9.36 5.35 -1.90
C LYS A 45 8.13 6.06 -2.41
N ARG A 46 7.42 5.47 -3.38
CA ARG A 46 6.16 6.04 -3.89
C ARG A 46 5.09 6.04 -2.81
N ILE A 47 5.00 4.95 -2.07
CA ILE A 47 4.05 4.82 -0.97
C ILE A 47 4.38 5.82 0.14
N GLN A 48 5.65 5.93 0.50
CA GLN A 48 6.11 6.88 1.52
C GLN A 48 5.78 8.32 1.11
N ARG A 49 6.06 8.65 -0.15
CA ARG A 49 5.79 9.99 -0.67
C ARG A 49 4.30 10.29 -0.71
N TYR A 50 3.50 9.31 -1.15
CA TYR A 50 2.05 9.49 -1.22
C TYR A 50 1.47 9.74 0.18
N CYS A 51 1.89 8.96 1.16
CA CYS A 51 1.43 9.15 2.54
C CYS A 51 1.80 10.55 3.04
N ARG A 52 3.04 10.97 2.81
CA ARG A 52 3.50 12.26 3.29
C ARG A 52 2.82 13.44 2.58
N GLU A 53 2.76 13.39 1.24
CA GLU A 53 2.30 14.53 0.45
C GLU A 53 0.79 14.61 0.26
N LYS A 54 0.12 13.48 0.16
CA LYS A 54 -1.33 13.45 -0.10
C LYS A 54 -2.14 13.16 1.15
N LEU A 55 -1.65 12.31 2.03
CA LEU A 55 -2.37 11.89 3.22
C LEU A 55 -1.86 12.59 4.49
N HIS A 56 -0.74 13.29 4.38
CA HIS A 56 -0.13 14.03 5.49
C HIS A 56 0.10 13.16 6.73
N CYS A 57 0.59 11.94 6.50
CA CYS A 57 0.81 11.00 7.59
C CYS A 57 2.05 10.14 7.32
N SER A 58 2.47 9.42 8.36
CA SER A 58 3.55 8.44 8.24
C SER A 58 3.00 7.15 7.64
N PRO A 59 3.81 6.39 6.89
CA PRO A 59 3.42 5.06 6.43
C PRO A 59 3.03 4.12 7.58
N SER A 60 3.44 4.41 8.80
CA SER A 60 3.06 3.61 9.97
C SER A 60 1.55 3.64 10.25
N ARG A 61 0.80 4.54 9.59
CA ARG A 61 -0.66 4.57 9.66
C ARG A 61 -1.28 3.40 8.89
N ILE A 62 -0.50 2.74 8.02
CA ILE A 62 -0.95 1.54 7.33
C ILE A 62 -1.03 0.41 8.35
N LYS A 63 -2.23 -0.13 8.54
CA LYS A 63 -2.48 -1.14 9.56
C LYS A 63 -2.24 -2.56 9.06
N LEU A 64 -2.32 -2.75 7.76
CA LEU A 64 -2.20 -4.07 7.16
C LEU A 64 -1.85 -3.93 5.68
N THR A 65 -0.97 -4.80 5.20
CA THR A 65 -0.74 -4.96 3.77
C THR A 65 -1.33 -6.31 3.35
N ALA A 66 -2.32 -6.26 2.47
CA ALA A 66 -2.90 -7.48 1.92
C ALA A 66 -2.22 -7.76 0.58
N VAL A 67 -1.74 -8.98 0.39
CA VAL A 67 -0.98 -9.37 -0.80
C VAL A 67 -1.73 -10.47 -1.53
N THR A 68 -2.04 -10.24 -2.81
CA THR A 68 -2.74 -11.23 -3.62
C THR A 68 -1.80 -12.28 -4.17
N HIS A 69 -0.53 -11.90 -4.41
CA HIS A 69 0.50 -12.82 -4.92
C HIS A 69 1.81 -12.52 -4.20
N MET A 70 2.54 -13.58 -3.83
CA MET A 70 3.85 -13.43 -3.17
C MET A 70 5.00 -13.33 -4.16
N HIS A 71 4.74 -12.73 -5.32
CA HIS A 71 5.77 -12.42 -6.29
C HIS A 71 6.37 -11.04 -5.99
N PRO A 72 7.63 -10.79 -6.37
CA PRO A 72 8.29 -9.52 -6.05
C PRO A 72 7.54 -8.27 -6.49
N ASP A 73 6.81 -8.35 -7.62
CA ASP A 73 6.04 -7.21 -8.11
C ASP A 73 4.79 -6.91 -7.28
N HIS A 74 4.39 -7.83 -6.40
CA HIS A 74 3.25 -7.65 -5.51
C HIS A 74 3.64 -7.58 -4.04
N ALA A 75 4.71 -8.26 -3.65
CA ALA A 75 5.04 -8.46 -2.25
C ALA A 75 6.39 -7.86 -1.82
N GLY A 76 7.24 -7.48 -2.78
CA GLY A 76 8.56 -6.96 -2.43
C GLY A 76 8.51 -5.76 -1.51
N GLY A 77 7.58 -4.83 -1.80
CA GLY A 77 7.38 -3.66 -0.96
C GLY A 77 6.80 -4.00 0.40
N ALA A 78 5.92 -5.02 0.46
CA ALA A 78 5.31 -5.42 1.72
C ALA A 78 6.36 -5.89 2.74
N VAL A 79 7.33 -6.67 2.28
CA VAL A 79 8.41 -7.15 3.16
C VAL A 79 9.23 -5.96 3.69
N CYS A 80 9.53 -5.01 2.82
CA CYS A 80 10.27 -3.82 3.21
C CYS A 80 9.47 -2.98 4.23
N LEU A 81 8.18 -2.78 3.99
CA LEU A 81 7.33 -2.01 4.89
C LEU A 81 7.20 -2.69 6.25
N ARG A 82 7.12 -4.02 6.26
CA ARG A 82 7.07 -4.77 7.52
C ARG A 82 8.34 -4.54 8.32
N LYS A 83 9.49 -4.61 7.67
CA LYS A 83 10.78 -4.43 8.35
C LYS A 83 10.96 -2.99 8.84
N ARG A 84 10.51 -2.00 8.08
CA ARG A 84 10.69 -0.61 8.43
C ARG A 84 9.67 -0.08 9.43
N TYR A 85 8.42 -0.46 9.27
CA TYR A 85 7.32 0.14 10.03
C TYR A 85 6.55 -0.85 10.87
N GLY A 86 6.90 -2.13 10.80
CA GLY A 86 6.18 -3.16 11.53
C GLY A 86 4.79 -3.44 10.99
N ILE A 87 4.55 -3.15 9.71
CA ILE A 87 3.24 -3.35 9.10
C ILE A 87 3.02 -4.83 8.82
N PRO A 88 2.00 -5.47 9.41
CA PRO A 88 1.76 -6.89 9.18
C PRO A 88 1.32 -7.17 7.74
N ILE A 89 1.62 -8.38 7.28
CA ILE A 89 1.27 -8.83 5.94
C ILE A 89 0.20 -9.91 6.05
N ALA A 90 -0.89 -9.74 5.30
CA ALA A 90 -1.91 -10.78 5.15
C ALA A 90 -1.85 -11.31 3.73
N ALA A 91 -1.71 -12.61 3.58
CA ALA A 91 -1.67 -13.25 2.28
C ALA A 91 -2.56 -14.48 2.31
N HIS A 92 -3.10 -14.86 1.15
CA HIS A 92 -3.89 -16.07 1.06
C HIS A 92 -2.96 -17.28 1.33
N LYS A 93 -3.46 -18.27 2.06
CA LYS A 93 -2.64 -19.41 2.46
C LYS A 93 -2.06 -20.20 1.28
N ASP A 94 -2.70 -20.10 0.12
CA ASP A 94 -2.27 -20.81 -1.09
C ASP A 94 -1.41 -19.95 -2.00
N VAL A 95 -1.02 -18.77 -1.55
CA VAL A 95 -0.17 -17.85 -2.32
C VAL A 95 1.29 -18.23 -2.11
N ASP A 96 2.01 -18.41 -3.19
CA ASP A 96 3.44 -18.72 -3.15
C ASP A 96 4.30 -17.53 -3.49
#